data_5d641014ddac04293bf301fe861c45d5
#
_entry.id   5d641014ddac04293bf301fe861c45d5
#
_cell.length_a   1.000
_cell.length_b   1.000
_cell.length_c   1.000
_cell.angle_alpha   90.00
_cell.angle_beta   90.00
_cell.angle_gamma   90.00
#
_symmetry.space_group_name_H-M   'P 1'
#
loop_
_entity.id
_entity.type
_entity.pdbx_description
1 polymer ?
#
loop_
_entity_poly.entity_id
_entity_poly.type
_entity_poly.pdbx_seq_one_letter_code
_entity_poly.pdbx_strand_id
1 'polypeptide(L)'
;MKILYVRGNPRDNGGTEIVGNLFLRGLKKGGAEILDFRLSEKNIGDCRGCFACSAGFDRCGKCVIDDDMAEAIEFLDSADALVCLSPVYFYSMSAQMKRFFDRCFPFVRGYRFDSENGKMLNETGFEKKDKKFVSISVGSGRHDDVFEALSHTYKMIADAMGFEYVADITRGESAYFAMRELGSVRVRKVLSAFESAGECFAKTGRIPWERIDTMCMSLSRGR
;
A
#
# COMPACT_ATOMS: atom_id res chain seq x y z
N MET A 1 -12.20 -7.25 -9.91
CA MET A 1 -10.81 -6.80 -9.73
C MET A 1 -10.15 -7.70 -8.71
N LYS A 2 -8.93 -8.18 -8.98
CA LYS A 2 -8.13 -8.99 -8.06
C LYS A 2 -7.12 -8.09 -7.33
N ILE A 3 -7.13 -8.05 -6.01
CA ILE A 3 -6.39 -7.06 -5.21
C ILE A 3 -5.56 -7.75 -4.13
N LEU A 4 -4.25 -7.50 -4.12
CA LEU A 4 -3.42 -7.77 -2.96
C LEU A 4 -3.51 -6.58 -1.99
N TYR A 5 -4.09 -6.80 -0.81
CA TYR A 5 -4.22 -5.81 0.24
C TYR A 5 -3.21 -6.09 1.36
N VAL A 6 -2.12 -5.36 1.37
CA VAL A 6 -1.02 -5.55 2.33
C VAL A 6 -1.17 -4.62 3.51
N ARG A 7 -1.20 -5.18 4.72
CA ARG A 7 -1.43 -4.46 5.97
C ARG A 7 -0.19 -4.50 6.85
N GLY A 8 0.48 -3.36 6.97
CA GLY A 8 1.72 -3.19 7.73
C GLY A 8 1.53 -2.69 9.17
N ASN A 9 0.31 -2.67 9.69
CA ASN A 9 0.05 -2.28 11.07
C ASN A 9 0.28 -3.46 12.03
N PRO A 10 1.06 -3.25 13.11
CA PRO A 10 1.37 -4.32 14.06
C PRO A 10 0.28 -4.55 15.12
N ARG A 11 -0.76 -3.71 15.16
CA ARG A 11 -1.82 -3.73 16.18
C ARG A 11 -3.20 -3.83 15.55
N ASP A 12 -4.11 -4.56 16.21
CA ASP A 12 -5.48 -4.82 15.74
C ASP A 12 -6.52 -3.78 16.21
N ASN A 13 -6.10 -2.78 16.98
CA ASN A 13 -7.01 -1.82 17.63
C ASN A 13 -6.59 -0.35 17.45
N GLY A 14 -5.72 -0.05 16.51
CA GLY A 14 -5.24 1.31 16.23
C GLY A 14 -6.06 2.02 15.16
N GLY A 15 -5.83 3.34 14.99
CA GLY A 15 -6.46 4.13 13.92
C GLY A 15 -6.20 3.58 12.51
N THR A 16 -5.01 3.02 12.28
CA THR A 16 -4.66 2.34 11.02
C THR A 16 -5.58 1.15 10.76
N GLU A 17 -5.83 0.33 11.78
CA GLU A 17 -6.72 -0.83 11.66
C GLU A 17 -8.15 -0.41 11.35
N ILE A 18 -8.66 0.64 12.01
CA ILE A 18 -10.03 1.14 11.81
C ILE A 18 -10.25 1.56 10.36
N VAL A 19 -9.38 2.43 9.82
CA VAL A 19 -9.53 2.89 8.43
C VAL A 19 -9.27 1.77 7.43
N GLY A 20 -8.31 0.89 7.74
CA GLY A 20 -7.99 -0.27 6.91
C GLY A 20 -9.15 -1.24 6.76
N ASN A 21 -9.84 -1.55 7.86
CA ASN A 21 -11.01 -2.42 7.85
C ASN A 21 -12.19 -1.81 7.07
N LEU A 22 -12.36 -0.49 7.16
CA LEU A 22 -13.39 0.21 6.40
C LEU A 22 -13.10 0.16 4.89
N PHE A 23 -11.86 0.43 4.50
CA PHE A 23 -11.46 0.35 3.09
C PHE A 23 -11.61 -1.08 2.56
N LEU A 24 -11.14 -2.09 3.32
CA LEU A 24 -11.30 -3.51 2.97
C LEU A 24 -12.79 -3.90 2.81
N ARG A 25 -13.65 -3.43 3.72
CA ARG A 25 -15.09 -3.65 3.62
C ARG A 25 -15.66 -3.06 2.33
N GLY A 26 -15.21 -1.87 1.96
CA GLY A 26 -15.55 -1.24 0.68
C GLY A 26 -15.09 -2.07 -0.52
N LEU A 27 -13.84 -2.56 -0.52
CA LEU A 27 -13.33 -3.43 -1.57
C LEU A 27 -14.19 -4.68 -1.76
N LYS A 28 -14.55 -5.35 -0.65
CA LYS A 28 -15.44 -6.54 -0.66
C LYS A 28 -16.82 -6.20 -1.21
N LYS A 29 -17.40 -5.07 -0.78
CA LYS A 29 -18.70 -4.58 -1.27
C LYS A 29 -18.67 -4.24 -2.76
N GLY A 30 -17.54 -3.79 -3.27
CA GLY A 30 -17.30 -3.56 -4.70
C GLY A 30 -17.10 -4.84 -5.52
N GLY A 31 -17.09 -6.02 -4.90
CA GLY A 31 -16.96 -7.32 -5.57
C GLY A 31 -15.52 -7.69 -5.95
N ALA A 32 -14.52 -7.14 -5.26
CA ALA A 32 -13.14 -7.52 -5.50
C ALA A 32 -12.81 -8.91 -4.93
N GLU A 33 -11.98 -9.68 -5.66
CA GLU A 33 -11.23 -10.82 -5.12
C GLU A 33 -10.02 -10.27 -4.35
N ILE A 34 -9.88 -10.60 -3.08
CA ILE A 34 -8.90 -9.97 -2.21
C ILE A 34 -8.08 -11.01 -1.45
N LEU A 35 -6.76 -10.91 -1.54
CA LEU A 35 -5.87 -11.45 -0.53
C LEU A 35 -5.59 -10.35 0.50
N ASP A 36 -6.17 -10.49 1.71
CA ASP A 36 -5.88 -9.62 2.87
C ASP A 36 -4.62 -10.13 3.57
N PHE A 37 -3.49 -9.54 3.22
CA PHE A 37 -2.16 -9.99 3.63
C PHE A 37 -1.66 -9.17 4.83
N ARG A 38 -1.91 -9.68 6.04
CA ARG A 38 -1.53 -9.03 7.30
C ARG A 38 -0.09 -9.39 7.67
N LEU A 39 0.82 -8.45 7.53
CA LEU A 39 2.25 -8.69 7.76
C LEU A 39 2.58 -9.09 9.21
N SER A 40 1.76 -8.68 10.17
CA SER A 40 1.90 -9.07 11.59
C SER A 40 1.61 -10.56 11.87
N GLU A 41 0.92 -11.22 10.96
CA GLU A 41 0.53 -12.63 11.05
C GLU A 41 1.40 -13.55 10.18
N LYS A 42 2.34 -12.96 9.42
CA LYS A 42 3.17 -13.67 8.44
C LYS A 42 4.61 -13.80 8.91
N ASN A 43 5.17 -14.96 8.66
CA ASN A 43 6.60 -15.20 8.85
C ASN A 43 7.34 -14.82 7.56
N ILE A 44 7.90 -13.62 7.52
CA ILE A 44 8.64 -13.08 6.37
C ILE A 44 10.05 -12.71 6.83
N GLY A 45 11.06 -13.38 6.30
CA GLY A 45 12.45 -13.05 6.56
C GLY A 45 12.92 -11.81 5.80
N ASP A 46 13.98 -11.18 6.28
CA ASP A 46 14.58 -10.02 5.61
C ASP A 46 15.21 -10.40 4.26
N CYS A 47 15.19 -9.47 3.30
CA CYS A 47 15.94 -9.65 2.05
C CYS A 47 17.45 -9.70 2.36
N ARG A 48 18.13 -10.76 1.88
CA ARG A 48 19.57 -10.97 2.12
C ARG A 48 20.45 -10.28 1.07
N GLY A 49 19.86 -9.62 0.05
CA GLY A 49 20.60 -8.99 -1.03
C GLY A 49 21.41 -9.98 -1.86
N CYS A 50 21.04 -11.25 -1.91
CA CYS A 50 21.79 -12.30 -2.61
C CYS A 50 21.64 -12.27 -4.12
N PHE A 51 20.71 -11.49 -4.65
CA PHE A 51 20.37 -11.33 -6.07
C PHE A 51 20.03 -12.62 -6.84
N ALA A 52 19.88 -13.76 -6.18
CA ALA A 52 19.54 -15.03 -6.83
C ALA A 52 18.21 -14.97 -7.63
N CYS A 53 17.31 -14.06 -7.28
CA CYS A 53 16.06 -13.82 -7.99
C CYS A 53 16.15 -12.86 -9.18
N SER A 54 17.33 -12.25 -9.42
CA SER A 54 17.55 -11.28 -10.48
C SER A 54 17.84 -11.94 -11.82
N ALA A 55 17.78 -11.16 -12.91
CA ALA A 55 18.13 -11.60 -14.25
C ALA A 55 19.59 -12.11 -14.30
N GLY A 56 19.81 -13.19 -15.05
CA GLY A 56 21.12 -13.84 -15.20
C GLY A 56 21.46 -14.86 -14.12
N PHE A 57 20.56 -15.09 -13.16
CA PHE A 57 20.69 -16.16 -12.16
C PHE A 57 19.65 -17.25 -12.38
N ASP A 58 19.96 -18.49 -11.97
CA ASP A 58 19.11 -19.67 -12.18
C ASP A 58 17.68 -19.55 -11.60
N ARG A 59 17.53 -18.73 -10.57
CA ARG A 59 16.26 -18.50 -9.88
C ARG A 59 15.61 -17.15 -10.25
N CYS A 60 15.91 -16.61 -11.41
CA CYS A 60 15.31 -15.36 -11.87
C CYS A 60 13.78 -15.35 -11.66
N GLY A 61 13.30 -14.37 -10.92
CA GLY A 61 11.87 -14.24 -10.57
C GLY A 61 11.39 -15.08 -9.38
N LYS A 62 12.30 -15.83 -8.72
CA LYS A 62 11.93 -16.63 -7.53
C LYS A 62 12.90 -16.36 -6.38
N CYS A 63 12.36 -16.01 -5.22
CA CYS A 63 13.17 -15.86 -4.03
C CYS A 63 13.70 -17.19 -3.54
N VAL A 64 14.93 -17.20 -2.98
CA VAL A 64 15.53 -18.40 -2.35
C VAL A 64 15.05 -18.62 -0.92
N ILE A 65 14.42 -17.62 -0.31
CA ILE A 65 13.89 -17.71 1.05
C ILE A 65 12.50 -18.33 0.96
N ASP A 66 12.34 -19.46 1.60
CA ASP A 66 11.08 -20.20 1.69
C ASP A 66 10.33 -19.72 2.94
N ASP A 67 9.35 -18.86 2.72
CA ASP A 67 8.53 -18.23 3.76
C ASP A 67 7.20 -17.70 3.16
N ASP A 68 6.36 -17.09 4.02
CA ASP A 68 5.03 -16.62 3.63
C ASP A 68 5.03 -15.54 2.53
N MET A 69 6.19 -14.97 2.17
CA MET A 69 6.27 -14.01 1.06
C MET A 69 5.96 -14.66 -0.29
N ALA A 70 6.14 -15.97 -0.43
CA ALA A 70 5.83 -16.70 -1.66
C ALA A 70 4.35 -16.54 -2.07
N GLU A 71 3.42 -16.63 -1.10
CA GLU A 71 1.98 -16.43 -1.31
C GLU A 71 1.68 -15.02 -1.87
N ALA A 72 2.30 -13.99 -1.28
CA ALA A 72 2.10 -12.62 -1.73
C ALA A 72 2.66 -12.37 -3.13
N ILE A 73 3.83 -12.93 -3.45
CA ILE A 73 4.46 -12.82 -4.77
C ILE A 73 3.58 -13.48 -5.82
N GLU A 74 3.12 -14.71 -5.60
CA GLU A 74 2.26 -15.45 -6.54
C GLU A 74 0.95 -14.71 -6.78
N PHE A 75 0.31 -14.23 -5.71
CA PHE A 75 -0.94 -13.48 -5.84
C PHE A 75 -0.74 -12.14 -6.57
N LEU A 76 0.31 -11.40 -6.22
CA LEU A 76 0.60 -10.10 -6.84
C LEU A 76 0.89 -10.24 -8.32
N ASP A 77 1.52 -11.32 -8.76
CA ASP A 77 1.85 -11.54 -10.17
C ASP A 77 0.60 -11.50 -11.06
N SER A 78 -0.49 -12.12 -10.62
CA SER A 78 -1.79 -12.15 -11.32
C SER A 78 -2.78 -11.06 -10.90
N ALA A 79 -2.49 -10.26 -9.85
CA ALA A 79 -3.40 -9.24 -9.35
C ALA A 79 -3.53 -8.02 -10.29
N ASP A 80 -4.69 -7.36 -10.24
CA ASP A 80 -4.95 -6.09 -10.91
C ASP A 80 -4.36 -4.90 -10.15
N ALA A 81 -4.27 -5.03 -8.82
CA ALA A 81 -3.84 -3.93 -7.96
C ALA A 81 -3.13 -4.41 -6.70
N LEU A 82 -2.24 -3.54 -6.22
CA LEU A 82 -1.64 -3.56 -4.90
C LEU A 82 -2.21 -2.40 -4.07
N VAL A 83 -2.71 -2.69 -2.88
CA VAL A 83 -3.10 -1.69 -1.89
C VAL A 83 -2.25 -1.88 -0.65
N CYS A 84 -1.53 -0.84 -0.22
CA CYS A 84 -0.69 -0.87 0.96
C CYS A 84 -1.24 0.03 2.06
N LEU A 85 -1.44 -0.53 3.24
CA LEU A 85 -1.84 0.18 4.45
C LEU A 85 -0.70 0.16 5.45
N SER A 86 -0.17 1.32 5.85
CA SER A 86 0.91 1.40 6.83
C SER A 86 0.69 2.53 7.84
N PRO A 87 0.98 2.31 9.13
CA PRO A 87 1.21 3.42 10.03
C PRO A 87 2.49 4.15 9.61
N VAL A 88 2.55 5.45 9.91
CA VAL A 88 3.77 6.25 9.75
C VAL A 88 4.59 6.16 11.04
N TYR A 89 5.78 5.59 10.94
CA TYR A 89 6.76 5.50 12.01
C TYR A 89 8.06 6.17 11.57
N PHE A 90 8.53 7.15 12.34
CA PHE A 90 9.72 7.92 11.97
C PHE A 90 9.69 8.41 10.51
N TYR A 91 8.58 9.03 10.12
CA TYR A 91 8.35 9.60 8.76
C TYR A 91 8.38 8.59 7.63
N SER A 92 8.31 7.29 7.93
CA SER A 92 8.36 6.21 6.93
C SER A 92 7.30 5.15 7.19
N MET A 93 7.22 4.16 6.30
CA MET A 93 6.39 2.98 6.50
C MET A 93 6.88 2.13 7.68
N SER A 94 6.04 1.27 8.21
CA SER A 94 6.45 0.31 9.25
C SER A 94 7.57 -0.61 8.73
N ALA A 95 8.41 -1.12 9.64
CA ALA A 95 9.47 -2.07 9.30
C ALA A 95 8.93 -3.32 8.57
N GLN A 96 7.75 -3.79 8.94
CA GLN A 96 7.09 -4.93 8.27
C GLN A 96 6.75 -4.59 6.81
N MET A 97 6.22 -3.40 6.53
CA MET A 97 5.92 -2.95 5.18
C MET A 97 7.20 -2.77 4.35
N LYS A 98 8.27 -2.22 4.95
CA LYS A 98 9.56 -2.11 4.26
C LYS A 98 10.13 -3.47 3.91
N ARG A 99 10.07 -4.44 4.83
CA ARG A 99 10.47 -5.84 4.58
C ARG A 99 9.70 -6.45 3.41
N PHE A 100 8.38 -6.23 3.34
CA PHE A 100 7.56 -6.67 2.22
C PHE A 100 8.10 -6.14 0.88
N PHE A 101 8.36 -4.83 0.79
CA PHE A 101 8.86 -4.24 -0.45
C PHE A 101 10.28 -4.71 -0.80
N ASP A 102 11.17 -4.88 0.18
CA ASP A 102 12.51 -5.43 -0.06
C ASP A 102 12.46 -6.86 -0.62
N ARG A 103 11.41 -7.59 -0.31
CA ARG A 103 11.17 -8.95 -0.79
C ARG A 103 10.40 -9.00 -2.13
N CYS A 104 9.99 -7.86 -2.69
CA CYS A 104 9.41 -7.78 -4.04
C CYS A 104 10.45 -7.78 -5.17
N PHE A 105 11.73 -7.88 -4.86
CA PHE A 105 12.84 -7.89 -5.84
C PHE A 105 12.70 -8.97 -6.95
N PRO A 106 12.06 -10.14 -6.74
CA PRO A 106 11.79 -11.12 -7.80
C PRO A 106 11.04 -10.58 -9.02
N PHE A 107 10.31 -9.48 -8.87
CA PHE A 107 9.63 -8.84 -10.00
C PHE A 107 10.54 -7.99 -10.89
N VAL A 108 11.75 -7.63 -10.42
CA VAL A 108 12.74 -6.89 -11.21
C VAL A 108 13.52 -7.89 -12.04
N ARG A 109 13.23 -7.95 -13.34
CA ARG A 109 13.82 -8.92 -14.27
C ARG A 109 15.08 -8.39 -14.96
N GLY A 110 15.22 -7.08 -15.05
CA GLY A 110 16.33 -6.43 -15.72
C GLY A 110 16.33 -4.94 -15.47
N TYR A 111 17.33 -4.29 -16.07
CA TYR A 111 17.49 -2.85 -16.03
C TYR A 111 17.81 -2.34 -17.43
N ARG A 112 17.23 -1.19 -17.79
CA ARG A 112 17.58 -0.43 -18.98
C ARG A 112 17.85 1.02 -18.61
N PHE A 113 18.64 1.69 -19.41
CA PHE A 113 18.83 3.13 -19.28
C PHE A 113 17.94 3.84 -20.30
N ASP A 114 17.25 4.85 -19.83
CA ASP A 114 16.56 5.79 -20.68
C ASP A 114 17.62 6.58 -21.49
N SER A 115 17.53 6.52 -22.82
CA SER A 115 18.49 7.15 -23.71
C SER A 115 18.43 8.68 -23.69
N GLU A 116 17.30 9.27 -23.24
CA GLU A 116 17.13 10.71 -23.24
C GLU A 116 17.69 11.39 -21.98
N ASN A 117 17.55 10.76 -20.83
CA ASN A 117 17.91 11.35 -19.53
C ASN A 117 18.88 10.51 -18.70
N GLY A 118 19.32 9.33 -19.20
CA GLY A 118 20.23 8.42 -18.52
C GLY A 118 19.64 7.76 -17.27
N LYS A 119 18.35 7.90 -17.01
CA LYS A 119 17.67 7.32 -15.85
C LYS A 119 17.63 5.80 -15.98
N MET A 120 18.00 5.10 -14.91
CA MET A 120 17.84 3.66 -14.83
C MET A 120 16.37 3.31 -14.60
N LEU A 121 15.83 2.48 -15.47
CA LEU A 121 14.47 1.96 -15.41
C LEU A 121 14.51 0.46 -15.13
N ASN A 122 13.62 -0.01 -14.26
CA ASN A 122 13.45 -1.43 -14.03
C ASN A 122 12.60 -2.06 -15.14
N GLU A 123 13.03 -3.23 -15.60
CA GLU A 123 12.19 -4.11 -16.40
C GLU A 123 11.48 -5.08 -15.48
N THR A 124 10.18 -4.95 -15.36
CA THR A 124 9.38 -5.79 -14.46
C THR A 124 8.80 -7.00 -15.19
N GLY A 125 8.84 -8.14 -14.50
CA GLY A 125 8.39 -9.43 -15.04
C GLY A 125 7.02 -9.88 -14.55
N PHE A 126 6.08 -8.97 -14.33
CA PHE A 126 4.72 -9.36 -13.97
C PHE A 126 4.01 -10.05 -15.13
N GLU A 127 3.26 -11.11 -14.82
CA GLU A 127 2.36 -11.76 -15.75
C GLU A 127 1.31 -10.76 -16.25
N LYS A 128 0.67 -10.07 -15.33
CA LYS A 128 -0.30 -9.02 -15.62
C LYS A 128 0.34 -7.65 -15.65
N LYS A 129 0.14 -6.92 -16.74
CA LYS A 129 0.58 -5.52 -16.90
C LYS A 129 -0.48 -4.53 -16.39
N ASP A 130 -0.17 -3.25 -16.44
CA ASP A 130 -1.08 -2.13 -16.09
C ASP A 130 -1.67 -2.24 -14.67
N LYS A 131 -0.84 -2.72 -13.74
CA LYS A 131 -1.24 -2.83 -12.32
C LYS A 131 -1.43 -1.47 -11.69
N LYS A 132 -2.39 -1.41 -10.76
CA LYS A 132 -2.70 -0.20 -10.01
C LYS A 132 -2.10 -0.25 -8.61
N PHE A 133 -1.73 0.92 -8.10
CA PHE A 133 -1.20 1.06 -6.75
C PHE A 133 -1.97 2.11 -5.96
N VAL A 134 -2.33 1.77 -4.72
CA VAL A 134 -2.93 2.68 -3.75
C VAL A 134 -2.15 2.57 -2.45
N SER A 135 -1.71 3.69 -1.89
CA SER A 135 -1.14 3.75 -0.55
C SER A 135 -2.11 4.41 0.43
N ILE A 136 -2.15 3.87 1.65
CA ILE A 136 -2.89 4.42 2.77
C ILE A 136 -1.91 4.55 3.93
N SER A 137 -1.50 5.79 4.21
CA SER A 137 -0.56 6.14 5.28
C SER A 137 -1.32 6.75 6.45
N VAL A 138 -1.15 6.20 7.65
CA VAL A 138 -1.89 6.63 8.83
C VAL A 138 -0.94 7.08 9.93
N GLY A 139 -1.08 8.33 10.37
CA GLY A 139 -0.22 8.94 11.40
C GLY A 139 -1.03 9.69 12.46
N SER A 140 -0.39 10.02 13.57
CA SER A 140 -0.99 10.87 14.63
C SER A 140 -0.73 12.36 14.41
N GLY A 141 0.23 12.72 13.57
CA GLY A 141 0.57 14.11 13.25
C GLY A 141 -0.57 14.84 12.52
N ARG A 142 -0.54 16.19 12.63
CA ARG A 142 -1.53 17.07 11.99
C ARG A 142 -1.06 17.65 10.68
N HIS A 143 0.26 17.70 10.46
CA HIS A 143 0.89 18.37 9.34
C HIS A 143 1.18 17.40 8.20
N ASP A 144 1.05 17.89 6.99
CA ASP A 144 1.26 17.10 5.77
C ASP A 144 2.73 16.67 5.62
N ASP A 145 3.69 17.44 6.19
CA ASP A 145 5.12 17.13 6.24
C ASP A 145 5.44 15.76 6.86
N VAL A 146 4.59 15.28 7.78
CA VAL A 146 4.72 13.93 8.38
C VAL A 146 4.66 12.84 7.32
N PHE A 147 3.97 13.07 6.22
CA PHE A 147 3.72 12.09 5.17
C PHE A 147 4.60 12.25 3.93
N GLU A 148 5.21 13.41 3.71
CA GLU A 148 5.93 13.75 2.46
C GLU A 148 6.98 12.71 2.06
N ALA A 149 7.86 12.34 3.00
CA ALA A 149 8.91 11.36 2.73
C ALA A 149 8.34 10.00 2.34
N LEU A 150 7.27 9.55 3.02
CA LEU A 150 6.63 8.27 2.74
C LEU A 150 5.85 8.31 1.42
N SER A 151 5.11 9.39 1.15
CA SER A 151 4.40 9.61 -0.12
C SER A 151 5.37 9.56 -1.31
N HIS A 152 6.52 10.25 -1.18
CA HIS A 152 7.56 10.20 -2.20
C HIS A 152 8.11 8.78 -2.37
N THR A 153 8.35 8.06 -1.26
CA THR A 153 8.83 6.67 -1.30
C THR A 153 7.84 5.76 -2.04
N TYR A 154 6.54 5.87 -1.76
CA TYR A 154 5.53 5.07 -2.46
C TYR A 154 5.44 5.40 -3.94
N LYS A 155 5.58 6.68 -4.32
CA LYS A 155 5.68 7.07 -5.72
C LYS A 155 6.87 6.42 -6.42
N MET A 156 8.05 6.46 -5.79
CA MET A 156 9.25 5.81 -6.33
C MET A 156 9.08 4.29 -6.47
N ILE A 157 8.40 3.65 -5.50
CA ILE A 157 8.10 2.22 -5.56
C ILE A 157 7.13 1.93 -6.71
N ALA A 158 6.06 2.71 -6.87
CA ALA A 158 5.11 2.55 -7.97
C ALA A 158 5.81 2.67 -9.33
N ASP A 159 6.65 3.70 -9.51
CA ASP A 159 7.45 3.91 -10.71
C ASP A 159 8.40 2.73 -10.97
N ALA A 160 9.11 2.28 -9.92
CA ALA A 160 10.07 1.17 -10.01
C ALA A 160 9.39 -0.17 -10.36
N MET A 161 8.15 -0.36 -9.93
CA MET A 161 7.36 -1.56 -10.20
C MET A 161 6.53 -1.45 -11.48
N GLY A 162 6.49 -0.28 -12.13
CA GLY A 162 5.69 -0.03 -13.33
C GLY A 162 4.18 -0.01 -13.05
N PHE A 163 3.76 0.45 -11.86
CA PHE A 163 2.37 0.54 -11.45
C PHE A 163 1.79 1.92 -11.69
N GLU A 164 0.51 2.00 -12.10
CA GLU A 164 -0.25 3.25 -12.08
C GLU A 164 -0.52 3.64 -10.62
N TYR A 165 0.08 4.73 -10.14
CA TYR A 165 -0.18 5.24 -8.79
C TYR A 165 -1.51 5.99 -8.75
N VAL A 166 -2.59 5.29 -8.38
CA VAL A 166 -3.97 5.79 -8.45
C VAL A 166 -4.30 6.75 -7.31
N ALA A 167 -3.80 6.47 -6.10
CA ALA A 167 -4.09 7.32 -4.96
C ALA A 167 -3.03 7.19 -3.86
N ASP A 168 -2.70 8.35 -3.29
CA ASP A 168 -1.96 8.49 -2.03
C ASP A 168 -2.92 9.04 -0.96
N ILE A 169 -3.28 8.21 0.01
CA ILE A 169 -4.23 8.56 1.06
C ILE A 169 -3.45 8.76 2.36
N THR A 170 -3.30 10.00 2.79
CA THR A 170 -2.58 10.38 3.99
C THR A 170 -3.56 10.75 5.11
N ARG A 171 -3.71 9.89 6.14
CA ARG A 171 -4.63 10.10 7.24
C ARG A 171 -3.87 10.50 8.52
N GLY A 172 -3.79 11.78 8.78
CA GLY A 172 -3.30 12.34 10.04
C GLY A 172 -4.31 12.19 11.18
N GLU A 173 -3.96 12.70 12.36
CA GLU A 173 -4.85 12.81 13.52
C GLU A 173 -5.54 11.48 13.91
N SER A 174 -4.90 10.33 13.65
CA SER A 174 -5.48 9.00 13.88
C SER A 174 -5.82 8.72 15.36
N ALA A 175 -5.25 9.49 16.29
CA ALA A 175 -5.58 9.40 17.71
C ALA A 175 -7.05 9.69 18.01
N TYR A 176 -7.72 10.52 17.22
CA TYR A 176 -9.16 10.78 17.35
C TYR A 176 -10.02 9.53 17.20
N PHE A 177 -9.58 8.57 16.39
CA PHE A 177 -10.30 7.30 16.24
C PHE A 177 -10.13 6.41 17.47
N ALA A 178 -8.95 6.43 18.12
CA ALA A 178 -8.66 5.65 19.33
C ALA A 178 -9.32 6.24 20.58
N MET A 179 -9.48 7.57 20.64
CA MET A 179 -10.12 8.29 21.77
C MET A 179 -11.64 8.17 21.82
N ARG A 180 -12.24 7.34 20.99
CA ARG A 180 -13.70 7.14 20.89
C ARG A 180 -14.51 8.40 20.54
N GLU A 181 -13.91 9.41 19.94
CA GLU A 181 -14.66 10.55 19.36
C GLU A 181 -15.42 10.16 18.07
N LEU A 182 -15.71 8.86 17.91
CA LEU A 182 -16.45 8.29 16.78
C LEU A 182 -17.85 8.88 16.59
N GLY A 183 -18.40 9.54 17.64
CA GLY A 183 -19.68 10.24 17.59
C GLY A 183 -19.70 11.55 16.81
N SER A 184 -18.53 12.14 16.54
CA SER A 184 -18.42 13.38 15.76
C SER A 184 -18.92 13.19 14.32
N VAL A 185 -19.73 14.13 13.83
CA VAL A 185 -20.22 14.11 12.44
C VAL A 185 -19.05 14.09 11.45
N ARG A 186 -17.98 14.84 11.74
CA ARG A 186 -16.79 14.93 10.90
C ARG A 186 -16.03 13.60 10.86
N VAL A 187 -15.83 12.95 12.01
CA VAL A 187 -15.21 11.63 12.10
C VAL A 187 -16.02 10.60 11.31
N ARG A 188 -17.33 10.55 11.48
CA ARG A 188 -18.20 9.64 10.70
C ARG A 188 -18.09 9.88 9.20
N LYS A 189 -18.03 11.15 8.76
CA LYS A 189 -17.86 11.50 7.34
C LYS A 189 -16.54 10.95 6.79
N VAL A 190 -15.45 11.13 7.52
CA VAL A 190 -14.13 10.59 7.14
C VAL A 190 -14.16 9.07 7.08
N LEU A 191 -14.68 8.41 8.10
CA LEU A 191 -14.73 6.95 8.16
C LEU A 191 -15.59 6.36 7.03
N SER A 192 -16.74 6.95 6.73
CA SER A 192 -17.59 6.50 5.61
C SER A 192 -16.92 6.70 4.25
N ALA A 193 -16.07 7.71 4.11
CA ALA A 193 -15.32 7.94 2.88
C ALA A 193 -14.33 6.80 2.58
N PHE A 194 -13.69 6.19 3.60
CA PHE A 194 -12.82 5.03 3.41
C PHE A 194 -13.58 3.83 2.82
N GLU A 195 -14.75 3.50 3.34
CA GLU A 195 -15.56 2.40 2.80
C GLU A 195 -16.01 2.71 1.36
N SER A 196 -16.53 3.90 1.14
CA SER A 196 -16.98 4.32 -0.19
C SER A 196 -15.84 4.42 -1.22
N ALA A 197 -14.63 4.79 -0.78
CA ALA A 197 -13.44 4.80 -1.64
C ALA A 197 -13.03 3.38 -2.05
N GLY A 198 -13.01 2.44 -1.10
CA GLY A 198 -12.73 1.03 -1.39
C GLY A 198 -13.73 0.43 -2.36
N GLU A 199 -15.03 0.68 -2.18
CA GLU A 199 -16.08 0.21 -3.10
C GLU A 199 -15.90 0.79 -4.50
N CYS A 200 -15.63 2.09 -4.60
CA CYS A 200 -15.39 2.74 -5.89
C CYS A 200 -14.14 2.17 -6.59
N PHE A 201 -13.04 2.03 -5.85
CA PHE A 201 -11.80 1.47 -6.40
C PHE A 201 -12.00 0.05 -6.94
N ALA A 202 -12.68 -0.82 -6.19
CA ALA A 202 -12.96 -2.18 -6.62
C ALA A 202 -13.79 -2.26 -7.91
N LYS A 203 -14.73 -1.32 -8.09
CA LYS A 203 -15.62 -1.27 -9.27
C LYS A 203 -14.97 -0.63 -10.49
N THR A 204 -14.17 0.41 -10.29
CA THR A 204 -13.72 1.30 -11.39
C THR A 204 -12.21 1.35 -11.59
N GLY A 205 -11.44 0.84 -10.62
CA GLY A 205 -9.98 0.99 -10.59
C GLY A 205 -9.51 2.42 -10.30
N ARG A 206 -10.40 3.30 -9.83
CA ARG A 206 -10.10 4.71 -9.54
C ARG A 206 -10.74 5.14 -8.22
N ILE A 207 -10.16 6.17 -7.60
CA ILE A 207 -10.72 6.83 -6.42
C ILE A 207 -10.87 8.32 -6.78
N PRO A 208 -12.11 8.87 -6.81
CA PRO A 208 -12.31 10.30 -7.06
C PRO A 208 -11.59 11.16 -6.03
N TRP A 209 -11.02 12.28 -6.46
CA TRP A 209 -10.22 13.18 -5.63
C TRP A 209 -11.04 13.73 -4.43
N GLU A 210 -12.34 13.95 -4.60
CA GLU A 210 -13.23 14.44 -3.54
C GLU A 210 -13.33 13.45 -2.37
N ARG A 211 -13.19 12.14 -2.65
CA ARG A 211 -13.13 11.11 -1.61
C ARG A 211 -11.79 11.12 -0.91
N ILE A 212 -10.70 11.30 -1.67
CA ILE A 212 -9.35 11.41 -1.09
C ILE A 212 -9.30 12.63 -0.17
N ASP A 213 -9.75 13.80 -0.64
CA ASP A 213 -9.84 15.01 0.18
C ASP A 213 -10.65 14.79 1.46
N THR A 214 -11.81 14.13 1.35
CA THR A 214 -12.64 13.80 2.52
C THR A 214 -11.91 12.87 3.50
N MET A 215 -11.20 11.84 3.02
CA MET A 215 -10.42 10.94 3.89
C MET A 215 -9.27 11.65 4.59
N CYS A 216 -8.65 12.62 3.93
CA CYS A 216 -7.50 13.39 4.43
C CYS A 216 -7.89 14.63 5.23
N MET A 217 -9.16 15.05 5.23
CA MET A 217 -9.60 16.29 5.90
C MET A 217 -9.26 16.31 7.39
N SER A 218 -8.85 17.50 7.92
CA SER A 218 -8.55 17.65 9.34
C SER A 218 -9.77 17.39 10.21
N LEU A 219 -9.59 16.64 11.28
CA LEU A 219 -10.62 16.34 12.29
C LEU A 219 -10.73 17.45 13.35
N SER A 220 -9.68 18.24 13.53
CA SER A 220 -9.55 19.23 14.60
C SER A 220 -9.88 20.66 14.16
N ARG A 221 -10.00 20.96 12.84
CA ARG A 221 -10.38 22.31 12.38
C ARG A 221 -11.87 22.52 12.63
N GLY A 222 -12.18 23.38 13.60
CA GLY A 222 -13.54 23.75 13.98
C GLY A 222 -13.75 23.96 15.48
N ARG A 223 -12.65 24.03 16.25
CA ARG A 223 -12.66 24.60 17.62
C ARG A 223 -12.03 25.96 17.61
#